data_269f88864814723bdefc2226d6bb8f46
#
_entry.id   269f88864814723bdefc2226d6bb8f46
#
_cell.length_a   1.000
_cell.length_b   1.000
_cell.length_c   1.000
_cell.angle_alpha   90.00
_cell.angle_beta   90.00
_cell.angle_gamma   90.00
#
_symmetry.space_group_name_H-M   'P 1'
#
loop_
_entity.id
_entity.type
_entity.pdbx_description
1 polymer ?
#
loop_
_entity_poly.entity_id
_entity_poly.type
_entity_poly.pdbx_seq_one_letter_code
_entity_poly.pdbx_strand_id
1 'polypeptide(L)'
;MIVLNRKRINVILLSVFVSIFAFILVTDRKASVPTVSLPVSGKTIVIDAGHGKPDEGAESSRGTTEAETNLKIALKLQNLLEQSGATVILTRSDENAIYDLDAKTLKQKKISDIHNRVKIGNESSADIFVSIHLNKIPQQQYDGWQTFYNGNNENSRKLAVSIQNKLNDAIQKENNRIAKTIDNIYIIKHVEIPTTIVECGFLSNPEEERSLLEDEYQNKLAWGIYNGVINYFYE
;
A
#
# COMPACT_ATOMS: atom_id res chain seq x y z
N MET A 1 44.91 2.57 -65.02
CA MET A 1 44.00 3.58 -64.42
C MET A 1 42.55 3.09 -64.61
N ILE A 2 41.87 2.68 -63.59
CA ILE A 2 40.50 2.17 -63.64
C ILE A 2 39.54 3.34 -63.75
N VAL A 3 38.96 3.58 -64.92
CA VAL A 3 37.96 4.64 -65.09
C VAL A 3 36.59 4.09 -64.72
N LEU A 4 36.09 4.48 -63.56
CA LEU A 4 34.75 4.10 -63.12
C LEU A 4 33.68 4.92 -63.86
N ASN A 5 32.82 4.22 -64.61
CA ASN A 5 31.65 4.81 -65.26
C ASN A 5 30.63 5.31 -64.21
N ARG A 6 29.99 6.47 -64.44
CA ARG A 6 28.94 7.04 -63.53
C ARG A 6 27.89 6.05 -63.07
N LYS A 7 27.46 5.12 -63.92
CA LYS A 7 26.49 4.05 -63.57
C LYS A 7 27.08 3.11 -62.50
N ARG A 8 28.37 2.75 -62.58
CA ARG A 8 29.00 1.89 -61.58
C ARG A 8 29.20 2.59 -60.25
N ILE A 9 29.51 3.88 -60.25
CA ILE A 9 29.62 4.70 -59.05
C ILE A 9 28.26 4.76 -58.32
N ASN A 10 27.17 5.01 -59.07
CA ASN A 10 25.80 5.05 -58.47
C ASN A 10 25.39 3.70 -57.86
N VAL A 11 25.73 2.58 -58.48
CA VAL A 11 25.44 1.24 -57.97
C VAL A 11 26.22 0.99 -56.66
N ILE A 12 27.51 1.37 -56.59
CA ILE A 12 28.32 1.24 -55.38
C ILE A 12 27.76 2.12 -54.26
N LEU A 13 27.41 3.39 -54.54
CA LEU A 13 26.82 4.27 -53.57
C LEU A 13 25.47 3.74 -53.01
N LEU A 14 24.61 3.19 -53.89
CA LEU A 14 23.36 2.58 -53.50
C LEU A 14 23.61 1.35 -52.61
N SER A 15 24.55 0.47 -52.99
CA SER A 15 24.87 -0.72 -52.16
C SER A 15 25.42 -0.36 -50.79
N VAL A 16 26.28 0.65 -50.69
CA VAL A 16 26.79 1.17 -49.41
C VAL A 16 25.67 1.77 -48.58
N PHE A 17 24.78 2.54 -49.21
CA PHE A 17 23.62 3.12 -48.51
C PHE A 17 22.68 2.02 -47.97
N VAL A 18 22.36 1.00 -48.77
CA VAL A 18 21.53 -0.14 -48.33
C VAL A 18 22.22 -0.91 -47.22
N SER A 19 23.53 -1.11 -47.28
CA SER A 19 24.30 -1.81 -46.24
C SER A 19 24.31 -1.02 -44.91
N ILE A 20 24.50 0.31 -44.97
CA ILE A 20 24.45 1.18 -43.78
C ILE A 20 23.02 1.18 -43.20
N PHE A 21 21.99 1.29 -44.05
CA PHE A 21 20.61 1.25 -43.59
C PHE A 21 20.23 -0.08 -42.95
N ALA A 22 20.64 -1.20 -43.56
CA ALA A 22 20.46 -2.53 -42.98
C ALA A 22 21.22 -2.68 -41.65
N PHE A 23 22.43 -2.15 -41.55
CA PHE A 23 23.22 -2.15 -40.30
C PHE A 23 22.53 -1.35 -39.20
N ILE A 24 21.98 -0.17 -39.50
CA ILE A 24 21.21 0.65 -38.56
C ILE A 24 19.97 -0.12 -38.07
N LEU A 25 19.22 -0.77 -38.96
CA LEU A 25 18.03 -1.55 -38.61
C LEU A 25 18.35 -2.77 -37.74
N VAL A 26 19.54 -3.36 -37.89
CA VAL A 26 19.98 -4.50 -37.08
C VAL A 26 20.52 -4.07 -35.70
N THR A 27 21.20 -2.90 -35.65
CA THR A 27 21.75 -2.37 -34.38
C THR A 27 20.70 -1.69 -33.51
N ASP A 28 19.56 -1.25 -34.08
CA ASP A 28 18.46 -0.63 -33.32
C ASP A 28 17.55 -1.66 -32.62
N ARG A 29 17.92 -2.93 -32.61
CA ARG A 29 17.32 -3.89 -31.69
C ARG A 29 17.80 -3.54 -30.28
N LYS A 30 17.08 -2.61 -29.64
CA LYS A 30 17.19 -2.41 -28.19
C LYS A 30 17.08 -3.80 -27.55
N ALA A 31 18.17 -4.32 -27.01
CA ALA A 31 18.12 -5.47 -26.14
C ALA A 31 17.09 -5.14 -25.06
N SER A 32 15.97 -5.84 -25.07
CA SER A 32 15.00 -5.71 -23.96
C SER A 32 15.76 -6.18 -22.72
N VAL A 33 16.20 -5.22 -21.92
CA VAL A 33 16.68 -5.54 -20.58
C VAL A 33 15.49 -6.17 -19.89
N PRO A 34 15.58 -7.42 -19.40
CA PRO A 34 14.49 -8.01 -18.65
C PRO A 34 14.25 -7.11 -17.43
N THR A 35 13.19 -6.33 -17.46
CA THR A 35 12.72 -5.58 -16.29
C THR A 35 12.18 -6.63 -15.33
N VAL A 36 12.88 -6.83 -14.21
CA VAL A 36 12.34 -7.62 -13.09
C VAL A 36 11.15 -6.81 -12.58
N SER A 37 9.95 -7.27 -12.91
CA SER A 37 8.72 -6.67 -12.39
C SER A 37 8.59 -7.04 -10.92
N LEU A 38 8.32 -6.06 -10.06
CA LEU A 38 8.04 -6.33 -8.65
C LEU A 38 6.73 -7.12 -8.52
N PRO A 39 6.57 -7.98 -7.51
CA PRO A 39 5.38 -8.82 -7.34
C PRO A 39 4.05 -8.05 -7.30
N VAL A 40 4.07 -6.79 -6.90
CA VAL A 40 2.89 -5.90 -6.86
C VAL A 40 2.59 -5.17 -8.16
N SER A 41 3.48 -5.28 -9.17
CA SER A 41 3.25 -4.60 -10.45
C SER A 41 2.00 -5.16 -11.13
N GLY A 42 1.09 -4.24 -11.49
CA GLY A 42 -0.22 -4.58 -12.06
C GLY A 42 -1.25 -5.10 -11.06
N LYS A 43 -0.94 -5.12 -9.76
CA LYS A 43 -1.91 -5.42 -8.68
C LYS A 43 -2.70 -4.18 -8.31
N THR A 44 -3.96 -4.37 -7.91
CA THR A 44 -4.81 -3.30 -7.36
C THR A 44 -4.96 -3.52 -5.85
N ILE A 45 -4.66 -2.48 -5.08
CA ILE A 45 -4.61 -2.55 -3.61
C ILE A 45 -5.49 -1.45 -3.03
N VAL A 46 -6.44 -1.81 -2.18
CA VAL A 46 -7.17 -0.84 -1.38
C VAL A 46 -6.38 -0.57 -0.10
N ILE A 47 -6.08 0.70 0.15
CA ILE A 47 -5.56 1.18 1.42
C ILE A 47 -6.67 1.97 2.11
N ASP A 48 -7.02 1.51 3.29
CA ASP A 48 -8.03 2.13 4.14
C ASP A 48 -7.36 2.89 5.28
N ALA A 49 -7.40 4.23 5.23
CA ALA A 49 -6.98 5.06 6.36
C ALA A 49 -8.14 5.16 7.35
N GLY A 50 -8.10 4.37 8.42
CA GLY A 50 -9.17 4.28 9.41
C GLY A 50 -9.61 5.64 9.97
N HIS A 51 -10.91 5.76 10.29
CA HIS A 51 -11.54 7.00 10.79
C HIS A 51 -11.53 8.17 9.78
N GLY A 52 -11.77 9.38 10.25
CA GLY A 52 -11.86 10.61 9.47
C GLY A 52 -12.94 11.53 10.08
N LYS A 53 -12.77 12.86 9.98
CA LYS A 53 -13.70 13.83 10.58
C LYS A 53 -15.15 13.58 10.16
N PRO A 54 -16.09 13.63 11.09
CA PRO A 54 -15.97 14.01 12.50
C PRO A 54 -15.65 12.87 13.48
N ASP A 55 -15.25 11.68 13.01
CA ASP A 55 -14.79 10.56 13.82
C ASP A 55 -13.25 10.53 13.84
N GLU A 56 -12.65 11.15 14.83
CA GLU A 56 -11.19 11.22 14.97
C GLU A 56 -10.55 9.88 15.43
N GLY A 57 -11.38 8.86 15.74
CA GLY A 57 -10.89 7.60 16.32
C GLY A 57 -10.41 7.77 17.76
N ALA A 58 -9.30 7.12 18.09
CA ALA A 58 -8.63 7.32 19.36
C ALA A 58 -7.93 8.69 19.38
N GLU A 59 -7.93 9.33 20.56
CA GLU A 59 -7.22 10.59 20.79
C GLU A 59 -6.29 10.42 22.00
N SER A 60 -5.04 10.83 21.86
CA SER A 60 -4.07 10.80 22.95
C SER A 60 -4.37 11.89 24.00
N SER A 61 -3.68 11.88 25.13
CA SER A 61 -3.77 12.93 26.15
C SER A 61 -3.24 14.30 25.67
N ARG A 62 -2.50 14.34 24.55
CA ARG A 62 -1.93 15.56 23.97
C ARG A 62 -2.68 16.06 22.74
N GLY A 63 -3.80 15.41 22.36
CA GLY A 63 -4.60 15.79 21.22
C GLY A 63 -4.16 15.18 19.89
N THR A 64 -3.25 14.21 19.88
CA THR A 64 -2.93 13.45 18.68
C THR A 64 -4.10 12.53 18.35
N THR A 65 -4.61 12.61 17.12
CA THR A 65 -5.73 11.77 16.68
C THR A 65 -5.27 10.59 15.85
N GLU A 66 -6.00 9.50 15.99
CA GLU A 66 -5.80 8.29 15.20
C GLU A 66 -6.01 8.57 13.71
N ALA A 67 -7.10 9.27 13.35
CA ALA A 67 -7.46 9.57 11.97
C ALA A 67 -6.35 10.30 11.19
N GLU A 68 -5.72 11.32 11.82
CA GLU A 68 -4.64 12.07 11.19
C GLU A 68 -3.40 11.19 10.94
N THR A 69 -3.02 10.41 11.94
CA THR A 69 -1.83 9.55 11.86
C THR A 69 -2.04 8.42 10.86
N ASN A 70 -3.22 7.80 10.84
CA ASN A 70 -3.59 6.76 9.86
C ASN A 70 -3.47 7.27 8.43
N LEU A 71 -3.96 8.50 8.16
CA LEU A 71 -3.86 9.11 6.83
C LEU A 71 -2.40 9.32 6.41
N LYS A 72 -1.56 9.84 7.30
CA LYS A 72 -0.13 10.05 7.01
C LYS A 72 0.59 8.75 6.63
N ILE A 73 0.36 7.68 7.38
CA ILE A 73 0.95 6.37 7.10
C ILE A 73 0.38 5.79 5.77
N ALA A 74 -0.94 5.92 5.53
CA ALA A 74 -1.59 5.45 4.32
C ALA A 74 -1.03 6.12 3.06
N LEU A 75 -0.83 7.44 3.07
CA LEU A 75 -0.26 8.18 1.95
C LEU A 75 1.19 7.81 1.66
N LYS A 76 2.00 7.52 2.70
CA LYS A 76 3.36 7.01 2.53
C LYS A 76 3.37 5.62 1.91
N LEU A 77 2.47 4.74 2.36
CA LEU A 77 2.31 3.39 1.81
C LEU A 77 1.85 3.44 0.35
N GLN A 78 0.88 4.31 0.01
CA GLN A 78 0.45 4.54 -1.36
C GLN A 78 1.64 4.87 -2.26
N ASN A 79 2.45 5.85 -1.88
CA ASN A 79 3.61 6.26 -2.67
C ASN A 79 4.58 5.09 -2.96
N LEU A 80 4.86 4.24 -1.97
CA LEU A 80 5.74 3.08 -2.14
C LEU A 80 5.16 2.04 -3.12
N LEU A 81 3.87 1.75 -3.00
CA LEU A 81 3.18 0.77 -3.83
C LEU A 81 3.04 1.26 -5.29
N GLU A 82 2.66 2.52 -5.50
CA GLU A 82 2.53 3.11 -6.83
C GLU A 82 3.88 3.21 -7.56
N GLN A 83 4.96 3.58 -6.86
CA GLN A 83 6.32 3.55 -7.41
C GLN A 83 6.77 2.14 -7.80
N SER A 84 6.17 1.11 -7.23
CA SER A 84 6.42 -0.30 -7.53
C SER A 84 5.49 -0.88 -8.61
N GLY A 85 4.65 -0.03 -9.22
CA GLY A 85 3.77 -0.38 -10.34
C GLY A 85 2.42 -0.97 -9.92
N ALA A 86 2.03 -0.85 -8.65
CA ALA A 86 0.68 -1.17 -8.20
C ALA A 86 -0.30 -0.04 -8.52
N THR A 87 -1.58 -0.38 -8.66
CA THR A 87 -2.69 0.59 -8.63
C THR A 87 -3.20 0.68 -7.19
N VAL A 88 -3.25 1.87 -6.62
CA VAL A 88 -3.75 2.07 -5.27
C VAL A 88 -5.08 2.81 -5.27
N ILE A 89 -6.03 2.28 -4.51
CA ILE A 89 -7.33 2.90 -4.23
C ILE A 89 -7.34 3.26 -2.74
N LEU A 90 -7.36 4.56 -2.43
CA LEU A 90 -7.54 5.04 -1.07
C LEU A 90 -9.02 5.10 -0.74
N THR A 91 -9.44 4.67 0.45
CA THR A 91 -10.81 4.90 0.93
C THR A 91 -11.07 6.39 1.17
N ARG A 92 -10.07 7.12 1.67
CA ARG A 92 -10.03 8.59 1.78
C ARG A 92 -8.62 9.11 1.55
N SER A 93 -8.50 10.30 0.97
CA SER A 93 -7.23 11.00 0.71
C SER A 93 -7.08 12.32 1.47
N ASP A 94 -8.07 12.68 2.27
CA ASP A 94 -8.08 13.87 3.10
C ASP A 94 -8.51 13.55 4.54
N GLU A 95 -8.72 14.59 5.36
CA GLU A 95 -9.07 14.45 6.78
C GLU A 95 -10.50 13.96 7.04
N ASN A 96 -11.38 13.95 6.01
CA ASN A 96 -12.79 13.67 6.16
C ASN A 96 -13.08 12.16 6.08
N ALA A 97 -14.08 11.71 6.84
CA ALA A 97 -14.71 10.41 6.67
C ALA A 97 -15.63 10.41 5.44
N ILE A 98 -15.89 9.24 4.89
CA ILE A 98 -16.61 9.06 3.61
C ILE A 98 -18.09 8.68 3.80
N TYR A 99 -18.76 9.30 4.76
CA TYR A 99 -20.18 9.06 5.03
C TYR A 99 -21.11 9.78 4.05
N ASP A 100 -22.32 9.25 3.89
CA ASP A 100 -23.34 9.83 3.01
C ASP A 100 -23.92 11.14 3.57
N LEU A 101 -24.33 12.05 2.70
CA LEU A 101 -24.80 13.39 3.06
C LEU A 101 -26.10 13.39 3.89
N ASP A 102 -26.88 12.32 3.86
CA ASP A 102 -28.10 12.14 4.63
C ASP A 102 -27.85 11.69 6.08
N ALA A 103 -26.64 11.23 6.41
CA ALA A 103 -26.22 10.88 7.75
C ALA A 103 -26.10 12.15 8.63
N LYS A 104 -27.03 12.35 9.57
CA LYS A 104 -27.14 13.59 10.38
C LYS A 104 -26.43 13.49 11.72
N THR A 105 -26.52 12.35 12.38
CA THR A 105 -25.89 12.14 13.70
C THR A 105 -24.51 11.53 13.57
N LEU A 106 -23.65 11.72 14.56
CA LEU A 106 -22.32 11.10 14.60
C LEU A 106 -22.40 9.56 14.44
N LYS A 107 -23.37 8.93 15.09
CA LYS A 107 -23.60 7.48 14.97
C LYS A 107 -23.94 7.08 13.53
N GLN A 108 -24.85 7.81 12.87
CA GLN A 108 -25.20 7.55 11.47
C GLN A 108 -23.99 7.74 10.55
N LYS A 109 -23.22 8.81 10.76
CA LYS A 109 -21.98 9.07 9.99
C LYS A 109 -20.97 7.94 10.13
N LYS A 110 -20.71 7.46 11.36
CA LYS A 110 -19.81 6.30 11.59
C LYS A 110 -20.30 5.04 10.90
N ILE A 111 -21.60 4.75 10.94
CA ILE A 111 -22.18 3.57 10.30
C ILE A 111 -22.07 3.70 8.78
N SER A 112 -22.45 4.84 8.22
CA SER A 112 -22.34 5.10 6.77
C SER A 112 -20.89 5.02 6.30
N ASP A 113 -19.96 5.64 7.02
CA ASP A 113 -18.53 5.63 6.71
C ASP A 113 -17.99 4.20 6.61
N ILE A 114 -18.24 3.36 7.61
CA ILE A 114 -17.73 1.99 7.59
C ILE A 114 -18.38 1.13 6.48
N HIS A 115 -19.66 1.38 6.15
CA HIS A 115 -20.32 0.73 5.03
C HIS A 115 -19.71 1.15 3.69
N ASN A 116 -19.41 2.42 3.52
CA ASN A 116 -18.79 2.94 2.30
C ASN A 116 -17.36 2.40 2.12
N ARG A 117 -16.58 2.23 3.19
CA ARG A 117 -15.27 1.57 3.15
C ARG A 117 -15.37 0.12 2.67
N VAL A 118 -16.32 -0.65 3.21
CA VAL A 118 -16.59 -2.02 2.76
C VAL A 118 -17.04 -2.05 1.31
N LYS A 119 -17.91 -1.13 0.90
CA LYS A 119 -18.37 -1.00 -0.48
C LYS A 119 -17.20 -0.74 -1.44
N ILE A 120 -16.30 0.19 -1.11
CA ILE A 120 -15.08 0.43 -1.90
C ILE A 120 -14.25 -0.86 -2.02
N GLY A 121 -14.04 -1.59 -0.92
CA GLY A 121 -13.32 -2.87 -0.94
C GLY A 121 -13.93 -3.88 -1.90
N ASN A 122 -15.24 -4.06 -1.85
CA ASN A 122 -15.94 -5.11 -2.61
C ASN A 122 -16.20 -4.72 -4.09
N GLU A 123 -16.37 -3.43 -4.40
CA GLU A 123 -16.65 -2.95 -5.77
C GLU A 123 -15.38 -2.59 -6.56
N SER A 124 -14.22 -2.49 -5.91
CA SER A 124 -12.96 -2.03 -6.54
C SER A 124 -12.29 -3.05 -7.45
N SER A 125 -12.68 -4.32 -7.42
CA SER A 125 -11.96 -5.44 -8.06
C SER A 125 -10.49 -5.51 -7.62
N ALA A 126 -10.17 -5.08 -6.41
CA ALA A 126 -8.82 -5.09 -5.89
C ALA A 126 -8.38 -6.50 -5.46
N ASP A 127 -7.06 -6.72 -5.46
CA ASP A 127 -6.45 -7.98 -5.04
C ASP A 127 -6.43 -8.14 -3.52
N ILE A 128 -6.24 -7.05 -2.78
CA ILE A 128 -6.18 -7.02 -1.30
C ILE A 128 -6.72 -5.71 -0.72
N PHE A 129 -7.08 -5.75 0.56
CA PHE A 129 -7.50 -4.60 1.37
C PHE A 129 -6.64 -4.50 2.64
N VAL A 130 -5.97 -3.36 2.82
CA VAL A 130 -5.13 -3.08 4.00
C VAL A 130 -5.68 -1.87 4.73
N SER A 131 -6.20 -2.08 5.95
CA SER A 131 -6.73 -1.02 6.80
C SER A 131 -5.71 -0.62 7.85
N ILE A 132 -5.45 0.69 7.99
CA ILE A 132 -4.45 1.26 8.89
C ILE A 132 -5.14 1.93 10.05
N HIS A 133 -4.75 1.52 11.26
CA HIS A 133 -5.32 1.96 12.53
C HIS A 133 -4.25 2.17 13.59
N LEU A 134 -4.64 2.81 14.69
CA LEU A 134 -3.88 2.91 15.92
C LEU A 134 -4.72 2.43 17.11
N ASN A 135 -4.09 1.72 18.01
CA ASN A 135 -4.75 1.20 19.20
C ASN A 135 -4.77 2.25 20.34
N LYS A 136 -5.74 2.12 21.20
CA LYS A 136 -5.78 2.83 22.49
C LYS A 136 -6.46 1.98 23.55
N ILE A 137 -5.75 1.72 24.64
CA ILE A 137 -6.27 0.98 25.80
C ILE A 137 -5.94 1.74 27.10
N PRO A 138 -6.64 1.49 28.20
CA PRO A 138 -6.39 2.20 29.46
C PRO A 138 -4.96 2.02 30.01
N GLN A 139 -4.33 0.91 29.70
CA GLN A 139 -2.98 0.56 30.20
C GLN A 139 -1.90 1.17 29.31
N GLN A 140 -1.16 2.13 29.83
CA GLN A 140 -0.15 2.89 29.09
C GLN A 140 1.17 2.15 28.82
N GLN A 141 1.40 1.00 29.47
CA GLN A 141 2.62 0.21 29.30
C GLN A 141 2.64 -0.63 28.02
N TYR A 142 1.51 -0.77 27.34
CA TYR A 142 1.45 -1.52 26.08
C TYR A 142 1.91 -0.66 24.91
N ASP A 143 2.70 -1.29 24.03
CA ASP A 143 3.23 -0.71 22.83
C ASP A 143 3.32 -1.76 21.70
N GLY A 144 3.82 -1.34 20.56
CA GLY A 144 4.06 -2.20 19.40
C GLY A 144 2.86 -2.32 18.45
N TRP A 145 3.12 -2.92 17.32
CA TRP A 145 2.16 -3.11 16.22
C TRP A 145 1.59 -4.52 16.22
N GLN A 146 0.39 -4.66 15.68
CA GLN A 146 -0.27 -5.95 15.53
C GLN A 146 -1.21 -5.98 14.33
N THR A 147 -1.19 -7.08 13.58
CA THR A 147 -2.12 -7.29 12.47
C THR A 147 -3.28 -8.19 12.87
N PHE A 148 -4.45 -7.91 12.31
CA PHE A 148 -5.68 -8.68 12.53
C PHE A 148 -6.31 -9.11 11.22
N TYR A 149 -6.94 -10.29 11.21
CA TYR A 149 -7.56 -10.87 10.02
C TYR A 149 -8.78 -11.73 10.33
N ASN A 150 -9.57 -12.05 9.29
CA ASN A 150 -10.68 -12.99 9.38
C ASN A 150 -10.15 -14.43 9.46
N GLY A 151 -10.42 -15.14 10.54
CA GLY A 151 -9.97 -16.51 10.75
C GLY A 151 -10.50 -17.54 9.74
N ASN A 152 -11.59 -17.22 9.02
CA ASN A 152 -12.16 -18.06 7.98
C ASN A 152 -11.59 -17.79 6.58
N ASN A 153 -10.65 -16.84 6.43
CA ASN A 153 -10.01 -16.49 5.16
C ASN A 153 -8.50 -16.70 5.23
N GLU A 154 -8.04 -17.78 4.61
CA GLU A 154 -6.62 -18.16 4.64
C GLU A 154 -5.71 -17.14 3.92
N ASN A 155 -6.20 -16.47 2.86
CA ASN A 155 -5.44 -15.44 2.18
C ASN A 155 -5.31 -14.18 3.04
N SER A 156 -6.35 -13.82 3.81
CA SER A 156 -6.26 -12.77 4.83
C SER A 156 -5.24 -13.11 5.92
N ARG A 157 -5.20 -14.39 6.35
CA ARG A 157 -4.18 -14.87 7.30
C ARG A 157 -2.77 -14.69 6.75
N LYS A 158 -2.52 -15.13 5.51
CA LYS A 158 -1.21 -15.00 4.86
C LYS A 158 -0.79 -13.54 4.76
N LEU A 159 -1.70 -12.65 4.31
CA LEU A 159 -1.43 -11.21 4.22
C LEU A 159 -1.07 -10.61 5.59
N ALA A 160 -1.87 -10.90 6.61
CA ALA A 160 -1.64 -10.40 7.96
C ALA A 160 -0.31 -10.88 8.56
N VAL A 161 0.02 -12.17 8.40
CA VAL A 161 1.29 -12.75 8.88
C VAL A 161 2.49 -12.15 8.15
N SER A 162 2.38 -11.99 6.83
CA SER A 162 3.44 -11.38 6.03
C SER A 162 3.72 -9.94 6.48
N ILE A 163 2.69 -9.12 6.66
CA ILE A 163 2.83 -7.73 7.12
C ILE A 163 3.37 -7.70 8.56
N GLN A 164 2.87 -8.54 9.47
CA GLN A 164 3.37 -8.62 10.85
C GLN A 164 4.87 -8.87 10.90
N ASN A 165 5.35 -9.85 10.15
CA ASN A 165 6.76 -10.22 10.11
C ASN A 165 7.63 -9.09 9.53
N LYS A 166 7.18 -8.46 8.45
CA LYS A 166 7.93 -7.37 7.82
C LYS A 166 7.93 -6.07 8.63
N LEU A 167 6.91 -5.81 9.42
CA LEU A 167 6.94 -4.75 10.42
C LEU A 167 7.98 -5.01 11.50
N ASN A 168 8.10 -6.27 11.99
CA ASN A 168 9.15 -6.65 12.95
C ASN A 168 10.55 -6.41 12.36
N ASP A 169 10.77 -6.78 11.09
CA ASP A 169 12.04 -6.56 10.40
C ASP A 169 12.36 -5.06 10.23
N ALA A 170 11.36 -4.23 9.88
CA ALA A 170 11.54 -2.83 9.55
C ALA A 170 11.76 -1.92 10.79
N ILE A 171 11.05 -2.18 11.87
CA ILE A 171 11.06 -1.32 13.06
C ILE A 171 12.19 -1.68 13.99
N GLN A 172 12.62 -2.96 14.01
CA GLN A 172 13.76 -3.46 14.80
C GLN A 172 13.64 -3.18 16.31
N LYS A 173 12.41 -3.11 16.82
CA LYS A 173 12.08 -3.05 18.24
C LYS A 173 11.50 -4.39 18.67
N GLU A 174 11.76 -4.81 19.89
CA GLU A 174 11.14 -6.02 20.42
C GLU A 174 9.61 -5.90 20.39
N ASN A 175 8.97 -6.84 19.72
CA ASN A 175 7.52 -6.94 19.62
C ASN A 175 7.11 -8.41 19.59
N ASN A 176 6.57 -8.89 20.71
CA ASN A 176 6.14 -10.29 20.87
C ASN A 176 4.72 -10.54 20.32
N ARG A 177 4.11 -9.54 19.65
CA ARG A 177 2.79 -9.67 19.05
C ARG A 177 2.87 -10.42 17.73
N ILE A 178 1.86 -11.24 17.49
CA ILE A 178 1.69 -12.00 16.24
C ILE A 178 0.39 -11.61 15.55
N ALA A 179 0.27 -11.91 14.28
CA ALA A 179 -1.00 -11.78 13.56
C ALA A 179 -2.09 -12.59 14.25
N LYS A 180 -3.28 -11.99 14.47
CA LYS A 180 -4.34 -12.57 15.29
C LYS A 180 -5.69 -12.50 14.58
N THR A 181 -6.51 -13.51 14.82
CA THR A 181 -7.91 -13.49 14.34
C THR A 181 -8.76 -12.51 15.13
N ILE A 182 -9.68 -11.85 14.43
CA ILE A 182 -10.71 -11.01 15.03
C ILE A 182 -12.01 -11.18 14.25
N ASP A 183 -13.15 -11.24 14.95
CA ASP A 183 -14.45 -11.54 14.35
C ASP A 183 -15.55 -10.51 14.64
N ASN A 184 -15.24 -9.46 15.40
CA ASN A 184 -16.19 -8.43 15.81
C ASN A 184 -16.03 -7.09 15.07
N ILE A 185 -15.09 -6.99 14.13
CA ILE A 185 -14.87 -5.78 13.32
C ILE A 185 -15.61 -5.88 11.98
N TYR A 186 -16.40 -4.86 11.66
CA TYR A 186 -17.28 -4.87 10.50
C TYR A 186 -16.51 -5.02 9.17
N ILE A 187 -15.41 -4.30 8.96
CA ILE A 187 -14.55 -4.41 7.77
C ILE A 187 -14.04 -5.85 7.61
N ILE A 188 -13.51 -6.44 8.66
CA ILE A 188 -12.98 -7.82 8.65
C ILE A 188 -14.05 -8.85 8.27
N LYS A 189 -15.33 -8.60 8.64
CA LYS A 189 -16.43 -9.51 8.34
C LYS A 189 -16.96 -9.38 6.91
N HIS A 190 -16.96 -8.18 6.36
CA HIS A 190 -17.78 -7.88 5.18
C HIS A 190 -16.96 -7.51 3.93
N VAL A 191 -15.65 -7.25 4.05
CA VAL A 191 -14.78 -7.16 2.88
C VAL A 191 -14.45 -8.57 2.41
N GLU A 192 -14.79 -8.87 1.15
CA GLU A 192 -14.74 -10.22 0.58
C GLU A 192 -13.34 -10.62 0.10
N ILE A 193 -12.53 -9.64 -0.32
CA ILE A 193 -11.14 -9.86 -0.74
C ILE A 193 -10.21 -10.06 0.47
N PRO A 194 -9.00 -10.62 0.29
CA PRO A 194 -8.02 -10.76 1.36
C PRO A 194 -7.80 -9.45 2.11
N THR A 195 -8.09 -9.43 3.41
CA THR A 195 -8.17 -8.22 4.23
C THR A 195 -7.40 -8.35 5.52
N THR A 196 -6.66 -7.30 5.87
CA THR A 196 -6.02 -7.15 7.20
C THR A 196 -6.21 -5.76 7.76
N ILE A 197 -6.33 -5.67 9.09
CA ILE A 197 -6.18 -4.43 9.84
C ILE A 197 -4.78 -4.43 10.45
N VAL A 198 -4.10 -3.31 10.33
CA VAL A 198 -2.77 -3.07 10.90
C VAL A 198 -2.90 -2.01 11.99
N GLU A 199 -2.84 -2.43 13.24
CA GLU A 199 -2.70 -1.56 14.39
C GLU A 199 -1.22 -1.14 14.48
N CYS A 200 -0.90 0.07 14.08
CA CYS A 200 0.48 0.54 13.92
C CYS A 200 1.16 0.96 15.24
N GLY A 201 0.43 1.02 16.35
CA GLY A 201 0.94 1.39 17.66
C GLY A 201 -0.15 1.83 18.63
N PHE A 202 0.21 2.21 19.84
CA PHE A 202 -0.71 2.58 20.90
C PHE A 202 -0.63 4.08 21.24
N LEU A 203 -1.69 4.83 20.94
CA LEU A 203 -1.81 6.25 21.34
C LEU A 203 -1.91 6.45 22.86
N SER A 204 -2.22 5.39 23.62
CA SER A 204 -2.20 5.42 25.08
C SER A 204 -0.81 5.42 25.68
N ASN A 205 0.23 4.98 24.93
CA ASN A 205 1.61 4.97 25.37
C ASN A 205 2.30 6.28 25.00
N PRO A 206 2.79 7.10 25.97
CA PRO A 206 3.34 8.43 25.65
C PRO A 206 4.66 8.41 24.85
N GLU A 207 5.42 7.30 24.90
CA GLU A 207 6.65 7.16 24.10
C GLU A 207 6.32 6.74 22.68
N GLU A 208 5.39 5.81 22.52
CA GLU A 208 4.94 5.38 21.20
C GLU A 208 4.17 6.49 20.47
N GLU A 209 3.33 7.27 21.17
CA GLU A 209 2.69 8.45 20.61
C GLU A 209 3.72 9.43 20.03
N ARG A 210 4.83 9.70 20.73
CA ARG A 210 5.90 10.56 20.20
C ARG A 210 6.50 10.00 18.92
N SER A 211 6.81 8.70 18.92
CA SER A 211 7.35 8.03 17.72
C SER A 211 6.37 8.07 16.57
N LEU A 212 5.07 7.85 16.80
CA LEU A 212 4.02 7.89 15.78
C LEU A 212 3.86 9.27 15.12
N LEU A 213 4.29 10.35 15.77
CA LEU A 213 4.31 11.71 15.22
C LEU A 213 5.56 11.98 14.37
N GLU A 214 6.62 11.19 14.52
CA GLU A 214 7.86 11.35 13.78
C GLU A 214 7.74 10.80 12.35
N ASP A 215 8.12 11.61 11.38
CA ASP A 215 8.06 11.25 9.96
C ASP A 215 8.88 9.98 9.65
N GLU A 216 10.05 9.84 10.26
CA GLU A 216 10.92 8.68 10.11
C GLU A 216 10.25 7.39 10.61
N TYR A 217 9.56 7.43 11.73
CA TYR A 217 8.87 6.26 12.28
C TYR A 217 7.67 5.87 11.41
N GLN A 218 6.89 6.85 10.93
CA GLN A 218 5.82 6.60 9.97
C GLN A 218 6.35 6.01 8.65
N ASN A 219 7.52 6.42 8.19
CA ASN A 219 8.19 5.83 7.03
C ASN A 219 8.57 4.37 7.29
N LYS A 220 9.09 4.03 8.48
CA LYS A 220 9.40 2.64 8.86
C LYS A 220 8.14 1.77 8.90
N LEU A 221 7.03 2.29 9.43
CA LEU A 221 5.73 1.59 9.43
C LEU A 221 5.24 1.34 8.01
N ALA A 222 5.19 2.37 7.17
CA ALA A 222 4.79 2.24 5.77
C ALA A 222 5.71 1.28 5.00
N TRP A 223 7.02 1.32 5.24
CA TRP A 223 8.00 0.41 4.65
C TRP A 223 7.81 -1.04 5.08
N GLY A 224 7.51 -1.29 6.36
CA GLY A 224 7.22 -2.62 6.87
C GLY A 224 5.95 -3.19 6.25
N ILE A 225 4.87 -2.40 6.17
CA ILE A 225 3.62 -2.81 5.53
C ILE A 225 3.84 -3.08 4.04
N TYR A 226 4.53 -2.19 3.32
CA TYR A 226 4.90 -2.34 1.92
C TYR A 226 5.65 -3.66 1.66
N ASN A 227 6.71 -3.94 2.43
CA ASN A 227 7.45 -5.19 2.26
C ASN A 227 6.60 -6.43 2.57
N GLY A 228 5.66 -6.33 3.52
CA GLY A 228 4.70 -7.39 3.80
C GLY A 228 3.76 -7.65 2.63
N VAL A 229 3.30 -6.61 1.97
CA VAL A 229 2.47 -6.72 0.75
C VAL A 229 3.28 -7.31 -0.41
N ILE A 230 4.52 -6.85 -0.63
CA ILE A 230 5.42 -7.43 -1.65
C ILE A 230 5.61 -8.92 -1.41
N ASN A 231 5.92 -9.32 -0.17
CA ASN A 231 6.17 -10.72 0.20
C ASN A 231 4.91 -11.59 0.02
N TYR A 232 3.74 -11.06 0.34
CA TYR A 232 2.46 -11.76 0.13
C TYR A 232 2.20 -12.11 -1.34
N PHE A 233 2.53 -11.22 -2.27
CA PHE A 233 2.37 -11.49 -3.71
C PHE A 233 3.52 -12.28 -4.32
N TYR A 234 4.64 -12.42 -3.60
CA TYR A 234 5.78 -13.23 -4.04
C TYR A 234 5.59 -14.73 -3.73
N GLU A 235 4.91 -15.07 -2.62
CA GLU A 235 4.61 -16.45 -2.19
C GLU A 235 3.45 -17.08 -2.98
#